data_bfdb78e787ee01f21ee1cdce1667f77b
#
_entry.id   bfdb78e787ee01f21ee1cdce1667f77b
#
_cell.length_a   1.000
_cell.length_b   1.000
_cell.length_c   1.000
_cell.angle_alpha   90.00
_cell.angle_beta   90.00
_cell.angle_gamma   90.00
#
_symmetry.space_group_name_H-M   'P 1'
#
loop_
_entity.id
_entity.type
_entity.pdbx_description
1 polymer ?
#
loop_
_entity_poly.entity_id
_entity_poly.type
_entity_poly.pdbx_seq_one_letter_code
_entity_poly.pdbx_strand_id
1 'polypeptide(L)'
;VDARLSFDAQASINKARHLIHLYEQAGISRERVLIKMASTWEGIRAAQELEKEGINCNLTLLFNFTQAVAAADAGAFLISPFVGRILDWYKLSTGLSEYEPADDPGVQSVTRIYNYYKQTGYNTVVMGASFRNTDEITELAGCDRLTISPQLLQALDEDYGILERKLDPADTGSTIHYQLGAES
;
A
#
# COMPACT_ATOMS: atom_id res chain seq x y z
N VAL A 1 7.38 -1.52 -12.98
CA VAL A 1 8.24 -0.63 -13.78
C VAL A 1 9.66 -0.70 -13.24
N ASP A 2 10.66 -0.49 -14.09
CA ASP A 2 12.08 -0.49 -13.71
C ASP A 2 12.35 0.58 -12.62
N ALA A 3 13.02 0.20 -11.54
CA ALA A 3 13.32 1.09 -10.41
C ALA A 3 14.14 2.33 -10.82
N ARG A 4 14.92 2.25 -11.89
CA ARG A 4 15.68 3.38 -12.44
C ARG A 4 14.79 4.51 -12.99
N LEU A 5 13.52 4.22 -13.25
CA LEU A 5 12.51 5.20 -13.72
C LEU A 5 11.74 5.86 -12.57
N SER A 6 12.06 5.56 -11.31
CA SER A 6 11.29 6.03 -10.15
C SER A 6 11.17 7.55 -10.03
N PHE A 7 12.09 8.30 -10.64
CA PHE A 7 12.11 9.78 -10.65
C PHE A 7 11.88 10.36 -12.05
N ASP A 8 11.31 9.57 -12.97
CA ASP A 8 10.95 10.00 -14.33
C ASP A 8 9.50 9.58 -14.63
N ALA A 9 8.58 10.51 -14.47
CA ALA A 9 7.15 10.27 -14.68
C ALA A 9 6.84 9.85 -16.12
N GLN A 10 7.43 10.54 -17.12
CA GLN A 10 7.13 10.25 -18.53
C GLN A 10 7.69 8.89 -18.97
N ALA A 11 8.90 8.56 -18.56
CA ALA A 11 9.47 7.25 -18.86
C ALA A 11 8.69 6.12 -18.16
N SER A 12 8.21 6.34 -16.93
CA SER A 12 7.34 5.40 -16.21
C SER A 12 6.02 5.18 -16.93
N ILE A 13 5.35 6.24 -17.39
CA ILE A 13 4.12 6.17 -18.19
C ILE A 13 4.34 5.37 -19.47
N ASN A 14 5.37 5.71 -20.23
CA ASN A 14 5.69 5.03 -21.49
C ASN A 14 5.97 3.53 -21.27
N LYS A 15 6.71 3.19 -20.21
CA LYS A 15 6.99 1.81 -19.85
C LYS A 15 5.72 1.06 -19.44
N ALA A 16 4.85 1.67 -18.67
CA ALA A 16 3.57 1.10 -18.26
C ALA A 16 2.67 0.78 -19.45
N ARG A 17 2.49 1.74 -20.37
CA ARG A 17 1.71 1.54 -21.61
C ARG A 17 2.29 0.41 -22.46
N HIS A 18 3.63 0.34 -22.58
CA HIS A 18 4.29 -0.75 -23.29
C HIS A 18 4.02 -2.11 -22.67
N LEU A 19 4.09 -2.22 -21.32
CA LEU A 19 3.79 -3.47 -20.61
C LEU A 19 2.34 -3.90 -20.82
N ILE A 20 1.37 -2.98 -20.70
CA ILE A 20 -0.04 -3.29 -20.95
C ILE A 20 -0.24 -3.78 -22.39
N HIS A 21 0.37 -3.12 -23.37
CA HIS A 21 0.30 -3.56 -24.77
C HIS A 21 0.82 -5.01 -24.96
N LEU A 22 1.94 -5.38 -24.31
CA LEU A 22 2.47 -6.73 -24.37
C LEU A 22 1.51 -7.77 -23.76
N TYR A 23 0.85 -7.43 -22.64
CA TYR A 23 -0.16 -8.29 -22.01
C TYR A 23 -1.38 -8.47 -22.93
N GLU A 24 -1.88 -7.39 -23.53
CA GLU A 24 -3.00 -7.42 -24.45
C GLU A 24 -2.68 -8.27 -25.71
N GLN A 25 -1.45 -8.15 -26.25
CA GLN A 25 -1.00 -9.02 -27.35
C GLN A 25 -0.95 -10.51 -26.96
N ALA A 26 -0.70 -10.80 -25.68
CA ALA A 26 -0.73 -12.16 -25.14
C ALA A 26 -2.16 -12.63 -24.77
N GLY A 27 -3.21 -11.85 -25.08
CA GLY A 27 -4.60 -12.17 -24.78
C GLY A 27 -5.01 -11.93 -23.33
N ILE A 28 -4.21 -11.18 -22.56
CA ILE A 28 -4.49 -10.84 -21.16
C ILE A 28 -5.07 -9.42 -21.11
N SER A 29 -6.30 -9.30 -20.64
CA SER A 29 -6.97 -8.01 -20.45
C SER A 29 -6.25 -7.14 -19.42
N ARG A 30 -6.21 -5.82 -19.68
CA ARG A 30 -5.58 -4.82 -18.78
C ARG A 30 -6.18 -4.80 -17.38
N GLU A 31 -7.46 -5.15 -17.22
CA GLU A 31 -8.13 -5.21 -15.90
C GLU A 31 -7.52 -6.28 -14.98
N ARG A 32 -6.78 -7.23 -15.53
CA ARG A 32 -6.08 -8.27 -14.78
C ARG A 32 -4.66 -7.89 -14.38
N VAL A 33 -4.21 -6.71 -14.76
CA VAL A 33 -2.83 -6.26 -14.57
C VAL A 33 -2.80 -5.00 -13.73
N LEU A 34 -1.94 -4.98 -12.72
CA LEU A 34 -1.59 -3.77 -11.98
C LEU A 34 -0.16 -3.36 -12.31
N ILE A 35 0.03 -2.15 -12.77
CA ILE A 35 1.37 -1.60 -13.00
C ILE A 35 1.96 -1.16 -11.66
N LYS A 36 2.99 -1.85 -11.21
CA LYS A 36 3.66 -1.55 -9.94
C LYS A 36 4.74 -0.49 -10.13
N MET A 37 4.63 0.61 -9.38
CA MET A 37 5.54 1.76 -9.40
C MET A 37 5.89 2.21 -7.99
N ALA A 38 7.06 2.86 -7.82
CA ALA A 38 7.43 3.48 -6.56
C ALA A 38 6.52 4.68 -6.24
N SER A 39 6.21 4.89 -4.96
CA SER A 39 5.43 6.04 -4.46
C SER A 39 6.32 7.30 -4.31
N THR A 40 7.15 7.58 -5.31
CA THR A 40 7.79 8.88 -5.49
C THR A 40 6.77 9.88 -6.00
N TRP A 41 7.07 11.17 -5.95
CA TRP A 41 6.20 12.18 -6.54
C TRP A 41 5.93 11.89 -8.03
N GLU A 42 6.99 11.60 -8.77
CA GLU A 42 6.92 11.28 -10.21
C GLU A 42 6.12 9.99 -10.47
N GLY A 43 6.28 8.97 -9.62
CA GLY A 43 5.51 7.73 -9.71
C GLY A 43 4.02 7.95 -9.43
N ILE A 44 3.67 8.78 -8.45
CA ILE A 44 2.28 9.16 -8.15
C ILE A 44 1.68 9.95 -9.31
N ARG A 45 2.42 10.90 -9.90
CA ARG A 45 1.96 11.66 -11.09
C ARG A 45 1.79 10.74 -12.30
N ALA A 46 2.70 9.78 -12.49
CA ALA A 46 2.56 8.78 -13.55
C ALA A 46 1.30 7.90 -13.34
N ALA A 47 1.04 7.45 -12.12
CA ALA A 47 -0.17 6.71 -11.79
C ALA A 47 -1.43 7.52 -12.08
N GLN A 48 -1.46 8.81 -11.73
CA GLN A 48 -2.60 9.69 -11.99
C GLN A 48 -2.99 9.75 -13.49
N GLU A 49 -2.01 9.75 -14.38
CA GLU A 49 -2.29 9.74 -15.84
C GLU A 49 -2.74 8.35 -16.31
N LEU A 50 -2.08 7.29 -15.84
CA LEU A 50 -2.40 5.92 -16.23
C LEU A 50 -3.79 5.47 -15.78
N GLU A 51 -4.20 5.84 -14.56
CA GLU A 51 -5.54 5.53 -14.03
C GLU A 51 -6.66 6.17 -14.89
N LYS A 52 -6.45 7.38 -15.42
CA LYS A 52 -7.38 8.02 -16.37
C LYS A 52 -7.52 7.24 -17.68
N GLU A 53 -6.49 6.48 -18.05
CA GLU A 53 -6.48 5.63 -19.24
C GLU A 53 -7.04 4.21 -18.97
N GLY A 54 -7.51 3.94 -17.75
CA GLY A 54 -7.96 2.60 -17.32
C GLY A 54 -6.81 1.62 -17.12
N ILE A 55 -5.60 2.10 -16.85
CA ILE A 55 -4.44 1.29 -16.49
C ILE A 55 -4.26 1.37 -14.98
N ASN A 56 -4.68 0.33 -14.28
CA ASN A 56 -4.64 0.29 -12.83
C ASN A 56 -3.20 0.19 -12.31
N CYS A 57 -2.91 0.94 -11.25
CA CYS A 57 -1.59 1.05 -10.64
C CYS A 57 -1.55 0.50 -9.21
N ASN A 58 -0.43 -0.13 -8.86
CA ASN A 58 -0.05 -0.48 -7.50
C ASN A 58 1.14 0.39 -7.09
N LEU A 59 0.92 1.38 -6.23
CA LEU A 59 1.97 2.23 -5.72
C LEU A 59 2.65 1.59 -4.50
N THR A 60 3.92 1.27 -4.65
CA THR A 60 4.76 0.57 -3.67
C THR A 60 5.87 1.47 -3.12
N LEU A 61 6.69 0.97 -2.19
CA LEU A 61 7.69 1.76 -1.46
C LEU A 61 7.02 2.95 -0.75
N LEU A 62 5.90 2.66 -0.11
CA LEU A 62 5.10 3.61 0.63
C LEU A 62 5.38 3.43 2.12
N PHE A 63 5.94 4.48 2.74
CA PHE A 63 6.46 4.45 4.10
C PHE A 63 5.83 5.51 5.01
N ASN A 64 5.13 6.47 4.46
CA ASN A 64 4.54 7.56 5.25
C ASN A 64 3.13 7.93 4.81
N PHE A 65 2.44 8.64 5.69
CA PHE A 65 1.06 9.02 5.50
C PHE A 65 0.86 10.01 4.34
N THR A 66 1.81 10.91 4.10
CA THR A 66 1.72 11.91 3.01
C THR A 66 1.74 11.24 1.64
N GLN A 67 2.59 10.19 1.47
CA GLN A 67 2.56 9.39 0.24
C GLN A 67 1.20 8.73 0.02
N ALA A 68 0.57 8.21 1.09
CA ALA A 68 -0.74 7.58 1.01
C ALA A 68 -1.82 8.58 0.58
N VAL A 69 -1.84 9.79 1.17
CA VAL A 69 -2.78 10.85 0.80
C VAL A 69 -2.60 11.23 -0.68
N ALA A 70 -1.37 11.50 -1.10
CA ALA A 70 -1.09 11.86 -2.50
C ALA A 70 -1.46 10.76 -3.50
N ALA A 71 -1.26 9.48 -3.13
CA ALA A 71 -1.65 8.34 -3.96
C ALA A 71 -3.17 8.24 -4.13
N ALA A 72 -3.93 8.47 -3.06
CA ALA A 72 -5.39 8.47 -3.11
C ALA A 72 -5.93 9.65 -3.92
N ASP A 73 -5.38 10.86 -3.74
CA ASP A 73 -5.72 12.07 -4.51
C ASP A 73 -5.43 11.88 -6.01
N ALA A 74 -4.38 11.11 -6.33
CA ALA A 74 -4.07 10.74 -7.71
C ALA A 74 -5.03 9.68 -8.29
N GLY A 75 -5.91 9.09 -7.49
CA GLY A 75 -6.86 8.05 -7.91
C GLY A 75 -6.22 6.69 -8.10
N ALA A 76 -5.07 6.41 -7.48
CA ALA A 76 -4.41 5.12 -7.60
C ALA A 76 -5.34 3.96 -7.18
N PHE A 77 -5.38 2.89 -7.96
CA PHE A 77 -6.22 1.73 -7.69
C PHE A 77 -5.82 1.05 -6.38
N LEU A 78 -4.51 0.90 -6.12
CA LEU A 78 -4.01 0.17 -4.97
C LEU A 78 -2.68 0.76 -4.47
N ILE A 79 -2.52 0.77 -3.16
CA ILE A 79 -1.24 1.06 -2.50
C ILE A 79 -0.73 -0.16 -1.72
N SER A 80 0.61 -0.31 -1.68
CA SER A 80 1.28 -1.36 -0.91
C SER A 80 2.22 -0.75 0.13
N PRO A 81 1.71 -0.31 1.29
CA PRO A 81 2.56 0.16 2.39
C PRO A 81 3.36 -0.99 3.00
N PHE A 82 4.61 -0.71 3.40
CA PHE A 82 5.55 -1.71 3.90
C PHE A 82 5.58 -1.74 5.43
N VAL A 83 4.82 -2.66 6.02
CA VAL A 83 4.68 -2.82 7.48
C VAL A 83 6.01 -3.12 8.14
N GLY A 84 6.62 -4.25 7.85
CA GLY A 84 7.83 -4.69 8.53
C GLY A 84 9.07 -3.86 8.25
N ARG A 85 9.16 -3.14 7.10
CA ARG A 85 10.27 -2.20 6.88
C ARG A 85 10.16 -0.95 7.73
N ILE A 86 8.94 -0.50 8.04
CA ILE A 86 8.72 0.56 9.01
C ILE A 86 9.16 0.09 10.39
N LEU A 87 8.76 -1.12 10.80
CA LEU A 87 9.22 -1.73 12.05
C LEU A 87 10.74 -1.81 12.13
N ASP A 88 11.41 -2.31 11.09
CA ASP A 88 12.88 -2.41 11.04
C ASP A 88 13.54 -1.05 11.28
N TRP A 89 13.03 0.00 10.65
CA TRP A 89 13.56 1.36 10.81
C TRP A 89 13.38 1.87 12.25
N TYR A 90 12.22 1.66 12.83
CA TYR A 90 11.94 2.09 14.21
C TYR A 90 12.80 1.32 15.22
N LYS A 91 13.00 0.00 15.06
CA LYS A 91 13.92 -0.78 15.90
C LYS A 91 15.33 -0.22 15.85
N LEU A 92 15.83 0.13 14.67
CA LEU A 92 17.16 0.73 14.51
C LEU A 92 17.24 2.13 15.11
N SER A 93 16.21 2.97 14.94
CA SER A 93 16.25 4.37 15.37
C SER A 93 16.01 4.56 16.85
N THR A 94 15.19 3.72 17.49
CA THR A 94 14.86 3.80 18.92
C THR A 94 15.75 2.93 19.81
N GLY A 95 16.38 1.90 19.23
CA GLY A 95 17.15 0.89 19.97
C GLY A 95 16.26 -0.16 20.67
N LEU A 96 14.92 -0.11 20.49
CA LEU A 96 14.02 -1.14 21.00
C LEU A 96 14.09 -2.37 20.11
N SER A 97 14.25 -3.55 20.71
CA SER A 97 14.31 -4.83 19.98
C SER A 97 12.93 -5.36 19.61
N GLU A 98 11.92 -5.03 20.42
CA GLU A 98 10.56 -5.57 20.29
C GLU A 98 9.52 -4.47 20.50
N TYR A 99 8.35 -4.66 19.91
CA TYR A 99 7.15 -3.86 20.09
C TYR A 99 6.00 -4.81 20.39
N GLU A 100 5.07 -4.41 21.25
CA GLU A 100 3.79 -5.10 21.36
C GLU A 100 3.06 -5.04 20.00
N PRO A 101 2.34 -6.09 19.58
CA PRO A 101 1.72 -6.15 18.25
C PRO A 101 0.89 -4.92 17.89
N ALA A 102 0.07 -4.43 18.82
CA ALA A 102 -0.77 -3.23 18.61
C ALA A 102 0.03 -1.92 18.55
N ASP A 103 1.25 -1.90 19.12
CA ASP A 103 2.14 -0.73 19.16
C ASP A 103 3.20 -0.77 18.04
N ASP A 104 3.16 -1.79 17.19
CA ASP A 104 4.05 -1.89 16.03
C ASP A 104 3.85 -0.67 15.10
N PRO A 105 4.90 0.13 14.86
CA PRO A 105 4.78 1.36 14.07
C PRO A 105 4.36 1.11 12.62
N GLY A 106 4.66 -0.06 12.05
CA GLY A 106 4.20 -0.46 10.73
C GLY A 106 2.71 -0.77 10.72
N VAL A 107 2.22 -1.50 11.72
CA VAL A 107 0.79 -1.77 11.94
C VAL A 107 0.02 -0.46 12.13
N GLN A 108 0.49 0.42 13.02
CA GLN A 108 -0.13 1.72 13.28
C GLN A 108 -0.16 2.60 12.03
N SER A 109 0.89 2.58 11.20
CA SER A 109 0.94 3.32 9.94
C SER A 109 -0.13 2.86 8.97
N VAL A 110 -0.27 1.54 8.76
CA VAL A 110 -1.28 1.00 7.82
C VAL A 110 -2.69 1.17 8.35
N THR A 111 -2.91 0.97 9.66
CA THR A 111 -4.20 1.22 10.32
C THR A 111 -4.66 2.68 10.12
N ARG A 112 -3.74 3.65 10.32
CA ARG A 112 -4.02 5.07 10.09
C ARG A 112 -4.41 5.35 8.64
N ILE A 113 -3.70 4.79 7.67
CA ILE A 113 -3.99 4.94 6.24
C ILE A 113 -5.36 4.35 5.90
N TYR A 114 -5.62 3.12 6.35
CA TYR A 114 -6.90 2.43 6.14
C TYR A 114 -8.06 3.26 6.67
N ASN A 115 -8.00 3.69 7.94
CA ASN A 115 -9.04 4.49 8.56
C ASN A 115 -9.27 5.80 7.79
N TYR A 116 -8.21 6.49 7.43
CA TYR A 116 -8.31 7.73 6.64
C TYR A 116 -9.02 7.50 5.30
N TYR A 117 -8.65 6.47 4.56
CA TYR A 117 -9.27 6.18 3.26
C TYR A 117 -10.77 5.85 3.40
N LYS A 118 -11.14 5.06 4.41
CA LYS A 118 -12.54 4.68 4.63
C LYS A 118 -13.37 5.88 5.11
N GLN A 119 -12.83 6.72 5.97
CA GLN A 119 -13.49 7.93 6.45
C GLN A 119 -13.72 8.96 5.35
N THR A 120 -12.76 9.12 4.44
CA THR A 120 -12.80 10.13 3.38
C THR A 120 -13.44 9.62 2.09
N GLY A 121 -13.82 8.34 2.03
CA GLY A 121 -14.49 7.75 0.87
C GLY A 121 -13.58 7.47 -0.32
N TYR A 122 -12.25 7.38 -0.12
CA TYR A 122 -11.36 6.95 -1.18
C TYR A 122 -11.58 5.48 -1.56
N ASN A 123 -11.58 5.20 -2.85
CA ASN A 123 -11.73 3.84 -3.39
C ASN A 123 -10.40 3.08 -3.50
N THR A 124 -9.29 3.75 -3.22
CA THR A 124 -7.95 3.14 -3.27
C THR A 124 -7.85 1.98 -2.28
N VAL A 125 -7.47 0.82 -2.79
CA VAL A 125 -7.30 -0.41 -2.00
C VAL A 125 -6.02 -0.33 -1.18
N VAL A 126 -6.11 -0.60 0.12
CA VAL A 126 -4.95 -0.71 1.02
C VAL A 126 -4.51 -2.16 1.09
N MET A 127 -3.29 -2.46 0.65
CA MET A 127 -2.70 -3.80 0.74
C MET A 127 -1.44 -3.78 1.60
N GLY A 128 -1.56 -4.16 2.88
CA GLY A 128 -0.41 -4.32 3.76
C GLY A 128 0.58 -5.33 3.17
N ALA A 129 1.88 -5.02 3.25
CA ALA A 129 2.92 -5.81 2.62
C ALA A 129 4.22 -5.86 3.44
N SER A 130 5.09 -6.82 3.12
CA SER A 130 6.44 -6.92 3.69
C SER A 130 6.44 -7.21 5.19
N PHE A 131 5.63 -8.16 5.63
CA PHE A 131 5.50 -8.57 7.02
C PHE A 131 6.76 -9.29 7.56
N ARG A 132 7.02 -9.15 8.87
CA ARG A 132 8.11 -9.81 9.60
C ARG A 132 7.63 -10.98 10.44
N ASN A 133 6.38 -10.92 10.93
CA ASN A 133 5.78 -11.92 11.81
C ASN A 133 4.26 -12.02 11.56
N THR A 134 3.62 -13.00 12.20
CA THR A 134 2.17 -13.22 12.12
C THR A 134 1.36 -12.18 12.89
N ASP A 135 1.93 -11.59 13.94
CA ASP A 135 1.24 -10.58 14.75
C ASP A 135 0.94 -9.31 13.95
N GLU A 136 1.89 -8.85 13.10
CA GLU A 136 1.63 -7.74 12.15
C GLU A 136 0.43 -8.04 11.24
N ILE A 137 0.24 -9.31 10.86
CA ILE A 137 -0.84 -9.74 9.96
C ILE A 137 -2.16 -9.78 10.70
N THR A 138 -2.18 -10.37 11.91
CA THR A 138 -3.40 -10.51 12.72
C THR A 138 -3.90 -9.15 13.21
N GLU A 139 -3.01 -8.22 13.56
CA GLU A 139 -3.38 -6.84 13.93
C GLU A 139 -3.94 -6.03 12.74
N LEU A 140 -3.70 -6.46 11.51
CA LEU A 140 -4.30 -5.89 10.30
C LEU A 140 -5.46 -6.72 9.74
N ALA A 141 -6.02 -7.64 10.50
CA ALA A 141 -7.18 -8.43 10.11
C ALA A 141 -8.38 -7.52 9.80
N GLY A 142 -8.89 -7.60 8.59
CA GLY A 142 -9.94 -6.72 8.06
C GLY A 142 -9.43 -5.64 7.10
N CYS A 143 -8.10 -5.50 6.92
CA CYS A 143 -7.53 -4.70 5.84
C CYS A 143 -8.05 -5.17 4.48
N ASP A 144 -8.12 -4.28 3.49
CA ASP A 144 -8.67 -4.61 2.18
C ASP A 144 -7.93 -5.80 1.54
N ARG A 145 -6.60 -5.82 1.65
CA ARG A 145 -5.73 -6.91 1.17
C ARG A 145 -4.44 -6.99 1.98
N LEU A 146 -3.83 -8.18 1.99
CA LEU A 146 -2.52 -8.44 2.60
C LEU A 146 -1.68 -9.27 1.63
N THR A 147 -0.43 -8.88 1.41
CA THR A 147 0.55 -9.68 0.65
C THR A 147 1.43 -10.40 1.65
N ILE A 148 1.20 -11.70 1.82
CA ILE A 148 1.82 -12.53 2.84
C ILE A 148 2.79 -13.52 2.18
N SER A 149 3.97 -13.72 2.77
CA SER A 149 4.93 -14.72 2.29
C SER A 149 4.44 -16.14 2.55
N PRO A 150 4.87 -17.15 1.76
CA PRO A 150 4.48 -18.54 1.98
C PRO A 150 4.77 -19.05 3.39
N GLN A 151 5.89 -18.64 3.99
CA GLN A 151 6.28 -19.05 5.35
C GLN A 151 5.32 -18.52 6.41
N LEU A 152 4.90 -17.25 6.28
CA LEU A 152 3.93 -16.65 7.20
C LEU A 152 2.51 -17.18 6.97
N LEU A 153 2.15 -17.50 5.71
CA LEU A 153 0.89 -18.19 5.42
C LEU A 153 0.82 -19.56 6.07
N GLN A 154 1.91 -20.33 6.02
CA GLN A 154 1.98 -21.62 6.69
C GLN A 154 1.86 -21.46 8.21
N ALA A 155 2.54 -20.50 8.82
CA ALA A 155 2.45 -20.24 10.26
C ALA A 155 1.02 -19.85 10.68
N LEU A 156 0.31 -19.09 9.86
CA LEU A 156 -1.11 -18.75 10.10
C LEU A 156 -2.04 -19.97 9.93
N ASP A 157 -1.75 -20.89 9.00
CA ASP A 157 -2.53 -22.10 8.78
C ASP A 157 -2.38 -23.11 9.95
N GLU A 158 -1.27 -23.04 10.67
CA GLU A 158 -0.97 -23.85 11.85
C GLU A 158 -1.46 -23.21 13.16
N ASP A 159 -1.95 -21.96 13.13
CA ASP A 159 -2.51 -21.25 14.27
C ASP A 159 -4.04 -21.45 14.35
N TYR A 160 -4.48 -22.11 15.41
CA TYR A 160 -5.89 -22.38 15.69
C TYR A 160 -6.50 -21.40 16.71
N GLY A 161 -5.82 -20.29 16.99
CA GLY A 161 -6.32 -19.23 17.84
C GLY A 161 -7.53 -18.49 17.26
N ILE A 162 -8.17 -17.69 18.09
CA ILE A 162 -9.29 -16.85 17.62
C ILE A 162 -8.69 -15.64 16.88
N LEU A 163 -9.03 -15.50 15.60
CA LEU A 163 -8.70 -14.32 14.83
C LEU A 163 -9.80 -13.26 14.99
N GLU A 164 -9.50 -12.19 15.70
CA GLU A 164 -10.40 -11.04 15.82
C GLU A 164 -10.21 -10.07 14.65
N ARG A 165 -11.33 -9.53 14.15
CA ARG A 165 -11.28 -8.44 13.18
C ARG A 165 -10.81 -7.16 13.86
N LYS A 166 -9.73 -6.56 13.35
CA LYS A 166 -9.12 -5.35 13.89
C LYS A 166 -9.49 -4.08 13.10
N LEU A 167 -9.70 -4.24 11.79
CA LEU A 167 -10.05 -3.13 10.90
C LEU A 167 -11.47 -3.30 10.36
N ASP A 168 -12.30 -2.30 10.58
CA ASP A 168 -13.68 -2.26 10.06
C ASP A 168 -13.97 -0.88 9.43
N PRO A 169 -14.50 -0.82 8.20
CA PRO A 169 -14.87 0.44 7.57
C PRO A 169 -15.92 1.25 8.35
N ALA A 170 -16.71 0.57 9.19
CA ALA A 170 -17.73 1.20 10.02
C ALA A 170 -17.19 1.80 11.34
N ASP A 171 -15.98 1.41 11.75
CA ASP A 171 -15.37 1.83 13.01
C ASP A 171 -14.00 2.49 12.76
N THR A 172 -14.01 3.64 12.15
CA THR A 172 -12.78 4.34 11.75
C THR A 172 -12.47 5.59 12.57
N GLY A 173 -13.28 5.91 13.58
CA GLY A 173 -13.10 7.08 14.45
C GLY A 173 -13.49 8.42 13.79
N SER A 174 -13.09 9.55 14.37
CA SER A 174 -13.36 10.89 13.83
C SER A 174 -12.33 11.32 12.79
N THR A 175 -12.81 11.94 11.70
CA THR A 175 -11.99 12.29 10.53
C THR A 175 -11.30 13.64 10.69
N ILE A 176 -10.02 13.71 10.36
CA ILE A 176 -9.32 14.97 10.04
C ILE A 176 -8.98 14.91 8.54
N HIS A 177 -9.57 15.80 7.74
CA HIS A 177 -9.21 15.94 6.34
C HIS A 177 -7.83 16.62 6.22
N TYR A 178 -6.90 15.96 5.51
CA TYR A 178 -5.63 16.56 5.12
C TYR A 178 -5.75 17.03 3.68
N GLN A 179 -5.54 18.33 3.43
CA GLN A 179 -5.28 18.82 2.09
C GLN A 179 -3.77 19.00 1.93
N LEU A 180 -3.19 18.32 0.95
CA LEU A 180 -1.82 18.58 0.55
C LEU A 180 -1.82 19.88 -0.27
N GLY A 181 -1.25 20.94 0.29
CA GLY A 181 -1.01 22.17 -0.47
C GLY A 181 0.04 21.96 -1.55
N ALA A 182 0.01 22.80 -2.59
CA ALA A 182 0.97 22.74 -3.71
C ALA A 182 2.45 23.00 -3.30
N GLU A 183 2.69 23.33 -2.02
CA GLU A 183 3.99 23.66 -1.44
C GLU A 183 4.50 22.65 -0.40
N SER A 184 3.89 21.46 -0.29
CA SER A 184 4.29 20.42 0.67
C SER A 184 5.17 19.34 0.05
#